data_36f7c19c19c6207b77ff1a9169dab21c
#
_entry.id   36f7c19c19c6207b77ff1a9169dab21c
#
_cell.length_a   1.000
_cell.length_b   1.000
_cell.length_c   1.000
_cell.angle_alpha   90.00
_cell.angle_beta   90.00
_cell.angle_gamma   90.00
#
_symmetry.space_group_name_H-M   'P 1'
#
loop_
_entity.id
_entity.type
_entity.pdbx_description
1 polymer ?
#
loop_
_entity_poly.entity_id
_entity_poly.type
_entity_poly.pdbx_seq_one_letter_code
_entity_poly.pdbx_strand_id
1 'polypeptide(L)'
;MKLYFNANNKATLEALEQCGVKNVMLSHRYSYANINKFHDRFESIFVVAGTKGDPDKYHEFLKSKKEYYEYATQFDVYYDMDATLKYWRQEKEMGIDWTVPVLQGNYTHHLSQLRPEPNSLVCLGEIKGIAELEDQMRKLPGNLRYHGLAKSKFIKNRIFESVDTAAWISVALAKKSEIWTGS
;
A
#
# COMPACT_ATOMS: atom_id res chain seq x y z
N MET A 1 -12.89 6.49 5.57
CA MET A 1 -11.48 6.35 5.14
C MET A 1 -10.79 5.35 6.06
N LYS A 2 -10.06 4.36 5.50
CA LYS A 2 -9.26 3.40 6.29
C LYS A 2 -7.85 3.96 6.52
N LEU A 3 -7.30 3.78 7.71
CA LEU A 3 -5.89 4.06 8.01
C LEU A 3 -5.16 2.72 8.23
N TYR A 4 -4.10 2.49 7.45
CA TYR A 4 -3.24 1.34 7.59
C TYR A 4 -1.96 1.71 8.35
N PHE A 5 -1.60 0.91 9.34
CA PHE A 5 -0.38 1.09 10.13
C PHE A 5 0.71 0.16 9.60
N ASN A 6 1.82 0.73 9.18
CA ASN A 6 2.94 -0.05 8.67
C ASN A 6 3.59 -0.87 9.79
N ALA A 7 3.75 -2.17 9.54
CA ALA A 7 4.48 -3.06 10.42
C ALA A 7 5.50 -3.88 9.60
N ASN A 8 6.71 -4.00 10.13
CA ASN A 8 7.81 -4.65 9.44
C ASN A 8 8.51 -5.74 10.28
N ASN A 9 7.99 -6.03 11.47
CA ASN A 9 8.47 -7.10 12.33
C ASN A 9 7.37 -7.54 13.32
N LYS A 10 7.64 -8.66 14.01
CA LYS A 10 6.70 -9.27 14.96
C LYS A 10 6.35 -8.33 16.11
N ALA A 11 7.32 -7.64 16.68
CA ALA A 11 7.09 -6.77 17.83
C ALA A 11 6.18 -5.59 17.48
N THR A 12 6.34 -5.00 16.29
CA THR A 12 5.44 -3.93 15.82
C THR A 12 4.03 -4.43 15.57
N LEU A 13 3.85 -5.65 15.03
CA LEU A 13 2.52 -6.23 14.86
C LEU A 13 1.84 -6.50 16.20
N GLU A 14 2.54 -7.11 17.14
CA GLU A 14 2.00 -7.38 18.47
C GLU A 14 1.61 -6.08 19.21
N ALA A 15 2.41 -5.03 19.08
CA ALA A 15 2.08 -3.72 19.64
C ALA A 15 0.82 -3.12 19.01
N LEU A 16 0.68 -3.20 17.69
CA LEU A 16 -0.52 -2.71 16.99
C LEU A 16 -1.78 -3.49 17.38
N GLU A 17 -1.67 -4.81 17.50
CA GLU A 17 -2.76 -5.67 17.98
C GLU A 17 -3.20 -5.29 19.41
N GLN A 18 -2.23 -5.12 20.33
CA GLN A 18 -2.51 -4.68 21.71
C GLN A 18 -3.18 -3.32 21.79
N CYS A 19 -2.89 -2.42 20.83
CA CYS A 19 -3.54 -1.12 20.69
C CYS A 19 -4.92 -1.17 20.00
N GLY A 20 -5.42 -2.35 19.64
CA GLY A 20 -6.70 -2.51 18.96
C GLY A 20 -6.72 -2.03 17.51
N VAL A 21 -5.54 -1.92 16.86
CA VAL A 21 -5.44 -1.54 15.46
C VAL A 21 -6.06 -2.63 14.58
N LYS A 22 -6.90 -2.21 13.64
CA LYS A 22 -7.67 -3.11 12.77
C LYS A 22 -7.03 -3.34 11.41
N ASN A 23 -6.32 -2.35 10.88
CA ASN A 23 -5.77 -2.42 9.52
C ASN A 23 -4.26 -2.24 9.54
N VAL A 24 -3.53 -3.17 8.93
CA VAL A 24 -2.07 -3.13 8.88
C VAL A 24 -1.56 -3.21 7.45
N MET A 25 -0.46 -2.53 7.20
CA MET A 25 0.29 -2.65 5.94
C MET A 25 1.61 -3.38 6.21
N LEU A 26 1.88 -4.39 5.42
CA LEU A 26 3.04 -5.27 5.58
C LEU A 26 3.92 -5.26 4.33
N SER A 27 5.22 -5.17 4.50
CA SER A 27 6.12 -5.46 3.38
C SER A 27 6.16 -6.96 3.08
N HIS A 28 6.26 -7.32 1.81
CA HIS A 28 6.39 -8.72 1.38
C HIS A 28 7.50 -9.48 2.12
N ARG A 29 8.67 -8.86 2.30
CA ARG A 29 9.81 -9.50 2.98
C ARG A 29 9.46 -10.01 4.39
N TYR A 30 8.60 -9.29 5.09
CA TYR A 30 8.12 -9.72 6.40
C TYR A 30 6.96 -10.70 6.28
N SER A 31 6.04 -10.45 5.36
CA SER A 31 4.80 -11.23 5.19
C SER A 31 5.06 -12.66 4.75
N TYR A 32 6.07 -12.88 3.90
CA TYR A 32 6.31 -14.17 3.22
C TYR A 32 6.30 -15.37 4.18
N ALA A 33 7.00 -15.27 5.29
CA ALA A 33 7.12 -16.36 6.25
C ALA A 33 6.08 -16.32 7.39
N ASN A 34 5.33 -15.24 7.54
CA ASN A 34 4.60 -14.99 8.78
C ASN A 34 3.12 -14.65 8.60
N ILE A 35 2.66 -14.26 7.40
CA ILE A 35 1.28 -13.76 7.21
C ILE A 35 0.22 -14.75 7.71
N ASN A 36 0.42 -16.04 7.52
CA ASN A 36 -0.46 -17.09 7.99
C ASN A 36 -0.60 -17.17 9.52
N LYS A 37 0.30 -16.52 10.26
CA LYS A 37 0.26 -16.47 11.73
C LYS A 37 -0.48 -15.25 12.27
N PHE A 38 -0.75 -14.26 11.42
CA PHE A 38 -1.28 -12.97 11.83
C PHE A 38 -2.54 -12.54 11.07
N HIS A 39 -2.89 -13.20 9.95
CA HIS A 39 -3.98 -12.75 9.09
C HIS A 39 -5.32 -12.64 9.78
N ASP A 40 -5.58 -13.50 10.77
CA ASP A 40 -6.82 -13.55 11.57
C ASP A 40 -6.88 -12.53 12.72
N ARG A 41 -5.77 -11.80 12.96
CA ARG A 41 -5.67 -10.83 14.05
C ARG A 41 -6.04 -9.41 13.64
N PHE A 42 -6.18 -9.16 12.34
CA PHE A 42 -6.50 -7.85 11.80
C PHE A 42 -7.70 -7.95 10.85
N GLU A 43 -8.52 -6.89 10.81
CA GLU A 43 -9.67 -6.84 9.90
C GLU A 43 -9.25 -6.69 8.44
N SER A 44 -8.11 -6.02 8.20
CA SER A 44 -7.58 -5.83 6.84
C SER A 44 -6.06 -5.83 6.83
N ILE A 45 -5.49 -6.59 5.90
CA ILE A 45 -4.07 -6.60 5.62
C ILE A 45 -3.84 -6.10 4.20
N PHE A 46 -2.96 -5.11 4.06
CA PHE A 46 -2.47 -4.61 2.80
C PHE A 46 -1.00 -4.99 2.64
N VAL A 47 -0.64 -5.71 1.60
CA VAL A 47 0.75 -6.11 1.34
C VAL A 47 1.36 -5.21 0.28
N VAL A 48 2.61 -4.78 0.51
CA VAL A 48 3.41 -4.03 -0.46
C VAL A 48 4.66 -4.81 -0.83
N ALA A 49 5.07 -4.72 -2.10
CA ALA A 49 6.25 -5.42 -2.60
C ALA A 49 7.54 -5.02 -1.85
N GLY A 50 7.64 -3.72 -1.53
CA GLY A 50 8.83 -3.15 -0.90
C GLY A 50 9.96 -2.87 -1.89
N THR A 51 10.73 -1.84 -1.61
CA THR A 51 11.70 -1.22 -2.52
C THR A 51 12.92 -2.08 -2.91
N LYS A 52 13.13 -3.21 -2.27
CA LYS A 52 14.26 -4.13 -2.51
C LYS A 52 13.79 -5.58 -2.57
N GLY A 53 12.58 -5.78 -3.06
CA GLY A 53 11.99 -7.10 -3.22
C GLY A 53 12.59 -7.86 -4.39
N ASP A 54 12.48 -9.19 -4.32
CA ASP A 54 12.71 -10.09 -5.43
C ASP A 54 11.35 -10.29 -6.12
N PRO A 55 11.18 -9.90 -7.39
CA PRO A 55 9.89 -9.99 -8.08
C PRO A 55 9.37 -11.43 -8.16
N ASP A 56 10.23 -12.41 -8.40
CA ASP A 56 9.80 -13.80 -8.52
C ASP A 56 9.24 -14.34 -7.21
N LYS A 57 9.91 -14.05 -6.10
CA LYS A 57 9.42 -14.40 -4.76
C LYS A 57 8.14 -13.64 -4.41
N TYR A 58 8.01 -12.41 -4.86
CA TYR A 58 6.78 -11.66 -4.64
C TYR A 58 5.61 -12.25 -5.42
N HIS A 59 5.80 -12.60 -6.68
CA HIS A 59 4.76 -13.24 -7.49
C HIS A 59 4.37 -14.64 -6.95
N GLU A 60 5.33 -15.42 -6.47
CA GLU A 60 5.05 -16.66 -5.76
C GLU A 60 4.21 -16.44 -4.50
N PHE A 61 4.57 -15.42 -3.70
CA PHE A 61 3.80 -15.03 -2.52
C PHE A 61 2.38 -14.62 -2.90
N LEU A 62 2.19 -13.76 -3.90
CA LEU A 62 0.87 -13.32 -4.35
C LEU A 62 -0.04 -14.50 -4.68
N LYS A 63 0.46 -15.51 -5.37
CA LYS A 63 -0.29 -16.71 -5.76
C LYS A 63 -0.57 -17.63 -4.57
N SER A 64 0.44 -17.86 -3.73
CA SER A 64 0.36 -18.87 -2.65
C SER A 64 -0.30 -18.36 -1.37
N LYS A 65 -0.52 -17.04 -1.21
CA LYS A 65 -1.01 -16.42 0.03
C LYS A 65 -2.20 -15.48 -0.18
N LYS A 66 -2.90 -15.60 -1.31
CA LYS A 66 -3.99 -14.69 -1.69
C LYS A 66 -5.12 -14.61 -0.63
N GLU A 67 -5.39 -15.68 0.07
CA GLU A 67 -6.43 -15.77 1.10
C GLU A 67 -6.10 -15.01 2.40
N TYR A 68 -4.85 -14.58 2.60
CA TYR A 68 -4.40 -13.97 3.85
C TYR A 68 -4.34 -12.45 3.84
N TYR A 69 -4.67 -11.80 2.72
CA TYR A 69 -4.67 -10.34 2.61
C TYR A 69 -5.85 -9.82 1.79
N GLU A 70 -6.31 -8.62 2.12
CA GLU A 70 -7.38 -7.96 1.36
C GLU A 70 -6.83 -7.31 0.08
N TYR A 71 -5.68 -6.65 0.20
CA TYR A 71 -5.03 -5.96 -0.92
C TYR A 71 -3.54 -6.31 -0.99
N ALA A 72 -3.00 -6.31 -2.21
CA ALA A 72 -1.57 -6.32 -2.45
C ALA A 72 -1.23 -5.37 -3.60
N THR A 73 -0.16 -4.58 -3.49
CA THR A 73 0.31 -3.79 -4.63
C THR A 73 0.84 -4.69 -5.74
N GLN A 74 0.85 -4.21 -6.96
CA GLN A 74 1.74 -4.75 -7.98
C GLN A 74 3.21 -4.65 -7.51
N PHE A 75 4.12 -5.39 -8.15
CA PHE A 75 5.54 -5.17 -7.91
C PHE A 75 5.94 -3.80 -8.46
N ASP A 76 6.33 -2.89 -7.57
CA ASP A 76 6.70 -1.53 -7.92
C ASP A 76 8.20 -1.28 -7.72
N VAL A 77 8.82 -0.59 -8.68
CA VAL A 77 10.22 -0.16 -8.60
C VAL A 77 10.24 1.32 -8.25
N TYR A 78 10.81 1.62 -7.10
CA TYR A 78 10.82 2.97 -6.54
C TYR A 78 11.52 3.96 -7.48
N TYR A 79 10.85 5.05 -7.85
CA TYR A 79 11.26 6.05 -8.84
C TYR A 79 11.48 5.56 -10.28
N ASP A 80 11.04 4.35 -10.61
CA ASP A 80 11.10 3.83 -11.98
C ASP A 80 9.71 3.33 -12.41
N MET A 81 8.93 4.24 -13.00
CA MET A 81 7.58 3.91 -13.43
C MET A 81 7.56 2.99 -14.64
N ASP A 82 8.55 3.06 -15.53
CA ASP A 82 8.63 2.17 -16.70
C ASP A 82 8.86 0.72 -16.28
N ALA A 83 9.78 0.49 -15.34
CA ALA A 83 9.96 -0.83 -14.74
C ALA A 83 8.71 -1.29 -13.98
N THR A 84 8.04 -0.39 -13.25
CA THR A 84 6.78 -0.67 -12.55
C THR A 84 5.68 -1.10 -13.52
N LEU A 85 5.51 -0.40 -14.64
CA LEU A 85 4.56 -0.77 -15.70
C LEU A 85 4.90 -2.09 -16.39
N LYS A 86 6.18 -2.40 -16.54
CA LYS A 86 6.62 -3.70 -17.06
C LYS A 86 6.17 -4.83 -16.14
N TYR A 87 6.37 -4.71 -14.84
CA TYR A 87 5.92 -5.72 -13.87
C TYR A 87 4.39 -5.83 -13.82
N TRP A 88 3.65 -4.72 -13.94
CA TRP A 88 2.21 -4.75 -14.05
C TRP A 88 1.72 -5.62 -15.22
N ARG A 89 2.32 -5.47 -16.40
CA ARG A 89 1.98 -6.29 -17.58
C ARG A 89 2.34 -7.75 -17.35
N GLN A 90 3.53 -8.00 -16.82
CA GLN A 90 4.00 -9.36 -16.51
C GLN A 90 3.08 -10.06 -15.51
N GLU A 91 2.62 -9.39 -14.46
CA GLU A 91 1.65 -9.93 -13.51
C GLU A 91 0.35 -10.35 -14.21
N LYS A 92 -0.17 -9.53 -15.11
CA LYS A 92 -1.36 -9.88 -15.92
C LYS A 92 -1.15 -11.11 -16.79
N GLU A 93 0.00 -11.19 -17.47
CA GLU A 93 0.39 -12.37 -18.26
C GLU A 93 0.51 -13.64 -17.41
N MET A 94 0.92 -13.51 -16.16
CA MET A 94 0.98 -14.60 -15.17
C MET A 94 -0.38 -14.94 -14.54
N GLY A 95 -1.46 -14.28 -14.92
CA GLY A 95 -2.79 -14.45 -14.35
C GLY A 95 -2.95 -13.86 -12.94
N ILE A 96 -2.09 -12.90 -12.55
CA ILE A 96 -2.19 -12.15 -11.30
C ILE A 96 -2.92 -10.84 -11.62
N ASP A 97 -4.24 -10.86 -11.62
CA ASP A 97 -5.09 -9.74 -12.03
C ASP A 97 -5.70 -8.93 -10.87
N TRP A 98 -5.45 -9.36 -9.65
CA TRP A 98 -6.02 -8.76 -8.42
C TRP A 98 -5.09 -7.79 -7.69
N THR A 99 -3.88 -7.54 -8.19
CA THR A 99 -2.97 -6.56 -7.59
C THR A 99 -3.45 -5.13 -7.81
N VAL A 100 -3.15 -4.27 -6.84
CA VAL A 100 -3.46 -2.84 -6.88
C VAL A 100 -2.33 -2.11 -7.60
N PRO A 101 -2.62 -1.41 -8.71
CA PRO A 101 -1.58 -0.68 -9.43
C PRO A 101 -1.01 0.48 -8.61
N VAL A 102 0.28 0.74 -8.75
CA VAL A 102 0.99 1.85 -8.11
C VAL A 102 1.37 2.89 -9.15
N LEU A 103 0.93 4.13 -8.94
CA LEU A 103 1.33 5.29 -9.73
C LEU A 103 2.43 6.06 -9.00
N GLN A 104 3.43 6.50 -9.75
CA GLN A 104 4.53 7.35 -9.28
C GLN A 104 4.74 8.50 -10.26
N GLY A 105 5.18 9.67 -9.78
CA GLY A 105 5.46 10.81 -10.64
C GLY A 105 4.22 11.36 -11.34
N ASN A 106 4.12 11.29 -12.66
CA ASN A 106 3.00 11.81 -13.44
C ASN A 106 1.81 10.83 -13.43
N TYR A 107 0.91 10.97 -12.45
CA TYR A 107 -0.21 10.06 -12.24
C TYR A 107 -1.16 9.95 -13.44
N THR A 108 -1.52 11.09 -14.07
CA THR A 108 -2.47 11.09 -15.19
C THR A 108 -1.91 10.39 -16.42
N HIS A 109 -0.63 10.60 -16.71
CA HIS A 109 0.05 9.91 -17.80
C HIS A 109 0.08 8.39 -17.56
N HIS A 110 0.51 7.96 -16.38
CA HIS A 110 0.66 6.54 -16.07
C HIS A 110 -0.71 5.85 -15.94
N LEU A 111 -1.72 6.55 -15.42
CA LEU A 111 -3.09 6.02 -15.35
C LEU A 111 -3.64 5.69 -16.73
N SER A 112 -3.36 6.52 -17.75
CA SER A 112 -3.77 6.25 -19.13
C SER A 112 -3.15 4.98 -19.72
N GLN A 113 -1.99 4.56 -19.22
CA GLN A 113 -1.32 3.32 -19.63
C GLN A 113 -1.85 2.09 -18.88
N LEU A 114 -2.17 2.24 -17.59
CA LEU A 114 -2.70 1.16 -16.75
C LEU A 114 -4.14 0.78 -17.09
N ARG A 115 -4.98 1.77 -17.43
CA ARG A 115 -6.41 1.63 -17.74
C ARG A 115 -7.16 0.77 -16.71
N PRO A 116 -7.12 1.10 -15.42
CA PRO A 116 -7.83 0.33 -14.40
C PRO A 116 -9.34 0.38 -14.63
N GLU A 117 -10.01 -0.70 -14.28
CA GLU A 117 -11.47 -0.77 -14.33
C GLU A 117 -12.13 0.25 -13.39
N PRO A 118 -13.33 0.76 -13.71
CA PRO A 118 -14.09 1.63 -12.81
C PRO A 118 -14.22 1.02 -11.41
N ASN A 119 -14.14 1.87 -10.38
CA ASN A 119 -14.16 1.50 -8.96
C ASN A 119 -12.96 0.67 -8.47
N SER A 120 -11.94 0.44 -9.32
CA SER A 120 -10.70 -0.18 -8.87
C SER A 120 -9.94 0.71 -7.89
N LEU A 121 -9.26 0.09 -6.94
CA LEU A 121 -8.32 0.77 -6.07
C LEU A 121 -7.00 1.01 -6.82
N VAL A 122 -6.43 2.21 -6.66
CA VAL A 122 -5.14 2.61 -7.23
C VAL A 122 -4.29 3.24 -6.13
N CYS A 123 -3.05 2.80 -5.98
CA CYS A 123 -2.10 3.40 -5.06
C CYS A 123 -1.41 4.61 -5.68
N LEU A 124 -1.39 5.71 -4.92
CA LEU A 124 -0.65 6.91 -5.27
C LEU A 124 0.65 6.95 -4.47
N GLY A 125 1.74 6.62 -5.14
CA GLY A 125 3.09 6.64 -4.59
C GLY A 125 3.71 8.04 -4.54
N GLU A 126 5.03 8.11 -4.50
CA GLU A 126 5.71 9.36 -4.27
C GLU A 126 5.69 10.32 -5.45
N ILE A 127 5.45 11.60 -5.14
CA ILE A 127 5.70 12.77 -5.98
C ILE A 127 6.60 13.73 -5.20
N LYS A 128 7.52 14.37 -5.90
CA LYS A 128 8.39 15.39 -5.33
C LYS A 128 7.60 16.69 -5.20
N GLY A 129 7.29 17.08 -3.97
CA GLY A 129 6.65 18.35 -3.66
C GLY A 129 5.12 18.28 -3.47
N ILE A 130 4.64 19.08 -2.50
CA ILE A 130 3.23 19.09 -2.10
C ILE A 130 2.35 19.72 -3.17
N ALA A 131 2.78 20.82 -3.76
CA ALA A 131 2.01 21.54 -4.77
C ALA A 131 1.80 20.69 -6.04
N GLU A 132 2.83 19.96 -6.47
CA GLU A 132 2.74 19.03 -7.60
C GLU A 132 1.77 17.87 -7.27
N LEU A 133 1.86 17.31 -6.07
CA LEU A 133 0.94 16.26 -5.64
C LEU A 133 -0.52 16.74 -5.68
N GLU A 134 -0.82 17.92 -5.14
CA GLU A 134 -2.17 18.47 -5.14
C GLU A 134 -2.69 18.76 -6.56
N ASP A 135 -1.83 19.26 -7.45
CA ASP A 135 -2.19 19.46 -8.86
C ASP A 135 -2.49 18.14 -9.56
N GLN A 136 -1.65 17.14 -9.39
CA GLN A 136 -1.89 15.79 -9.92
C GLN A 136 -3.18 15.18 -9.38
N MET A 137 -3.43 15.30 -8.08
CA MET A 137 -4.63 14.75 -7.43
C MET A 137 -5.92 15.39 -7.97
N ARG A 138 -5.91 16.70 -8.27
CA ARG A 138 -7.08 17.39 -8.86
C ARG A 138 -7.46 16.88 -10.26
N LYS A 139 -6.51 16.29 -10.98
CA LYS A 139 -6.69 15.77 -12.35
C LYS A 139 -7.11 14.29 -12.38
N LEU A 140 -7.16 13.62 -11.24
CA LEU A 140 -7.50 12.21 -11.16
C LEU A 140 -9.01 11.99 -11.38
N PRO A 141 -9.41 10.93 -12.10
CA PRO A 141 -10.81 10.61 -12.35
C PRO A 141 -11.54 10.20 -11.07
N GLY A 142 -12.77 10.71 -10.91
CA GLY A 142 -13.59 10.45 -9.72
C GLY A 142 -14.23 9.06 -9.66
N ASN A 143 -14.10 8.25 -10.71
CA ASN A 143 -14.63 6.89 -10.76
C ASN A 143 -13.65 5.79 -10.33
N LEU A 144 -12.54 6.18 -9.72
CA LEU A 144 -11.55 5.28 -9.12
C LEU A 144 -11.46 5.51 -7.62
N ARG A 145 -10.96 4.52 -6.91
CA ARG A 145 -10.68 4.56 -5.47
C ARG A 145 -9.17 4.76 -5.28
N TYR A 146 -8.77 5.58 -4.32
CA TYR A 146 -7.35 5.91 -4.15
C TYR A 146 -6.82 5.56 -2.77
N HIS A 147 -5.68 4.86 -2.74
CA HIS A 147 -4.87 4.66 -1.55
C HIS A 147 -3.60 5.52 -1.62
N GLY A 148 -3.36 6.34 -0.60
CA GLY A 148 -2.18 7.19 -0.54
C GLY A 148 -1.03 6.50 0.17
N LEU A 149 -0.04 6.00 -0.58
CA LEU A 149 1.18 5.40 -0.01
C LEU A 149 2.03 6.47 0.68
N ALA A 150 2.28 6.28 1.98
CA ALA A 150 2.99 7.22 2.85
C ALA A 150 2.39 8.66 2.84
N LYS A 151 1.09 8.78 2.63
CA LYS A 151 0.37 10.06 2.52
C LYS A 151 -0.44 10.42 3.77
N SER A 152 -0.10 9.89 4.92
CA SER A 152 -0.85 10.12 6.17
C SER A 152 -1.06 11.59 6.54
N LYS A 153 -0.16 12.51 6.14
CA LYS A 153 -0.34 13.95 6.28
C LYS A 153 -1.54 14.51 5.50
N PHE A 154 -2.02 13.77 4.51
CA PHE A 154 -3.21 14.11 3.72
C PHE A 154 -4.47 13.38 4.17
N ILE A 155 -4.48 12.82 5.37
CA ILE A 155 -5.60 12.04 5.92
C ILE A 155 -6.94 12.79 5.85
N LYS A 156 -6.91 14.12 5.89
CA LYS A 156 -8.10 14.96 5.76
C LYS A 156 -8.54 15.22 4.33
N ASN A 157 -7.75 14.78 3.34
CA ASN A 157 -8.09 14.97 1.94
C ASN A 157 -9.09 13.90 1.51
N ARG A 158 -10.25 14.34 1.06
CA ARG A 158 -11.39 13.45 0.71
C ARG A 158 -11.18 12.58 -0.52
N ILE A 159 -10.10 12.81 -1.30
CA ILE A 159 -9.81 11.98 -2.47
C ILE A 159 -9.37 10.56 -2.07
N PHE A 160 -8.74 10.40 -0.91
CA PHE A 160 -8.27 9.10 -0.45
C PHE A 160 -9.37 8.31 0.24
N GLU A 161 -9.58 7.07 -0.19
CA GLU A 161 -10.37 6.08 0.55
C GLU A 161 -9.56 5.53 1.73
N SER A 162 -8.26 5.36 1.52
CA SER A 162 -7.34 4.88 2.55
C SER A 162 -5.94 5.48 2.39
N VAL A 163 -5.21 5.51 3.49
CA VAL A 163 -3.79 5.92 3.54
C VAL A 163 -3.02 5.00 4.48
N ASP A 164 -1.70 4.95 4.32
CA ASP A 164 -0.83 4.28 5.26
C ASP A 164 0.09 5.24 6.01
N THR A 165 0.60 4.78 7.16
CA THR A 165 1.55 5.54 7.97
C THR A 165 2.58 4.66 8.66
N ALA A 166 3.85 5.09 8.58
CA ALA A 166 4.94 4.59 9.41
C ALA A 166 5.29 5.58 10.56
N ALA A 167 4.68 6.76 10.59
CA ALA A 167 5.01 7.82 11.55
C ALA A 167 4.77 7.40 13.01
N TRP A 168 3.81 6.50 13.25
CA TRP A 168 3.51 5.98 14.59
C TRP A 168 4.71 5.30 15.25
N ILE A 169 5.56 4.62 14.48
CA ILE A 169 6.78 3.94 14.98
C ILE A 169 7.72 4.97 15.62
N SER A 170 7.97 6.08 14.91
CA SER A 170 8.85 7.14 15.40
C SER A 170 8.29 7.82 16.63
N VAL A 171 6.97 8.06 16.67
CA VAL A 171 6.31 8.69 17.82
C VAL A 171 6.31 7.76 19.04
N ALA A 172 5.99 6.49 18.86
CA ALA A 172 6.00 5.51 19.94
C ALA A 172 7.39 5.31 20.53
N LEU A 173 8.42 5.24 19.69
CA LEU A 173 9.82 5.10 20.14
C LEU A 173 10.34 6.36 20.84
N ALA A 174 9.98 7.57 20.35
CA ALA A 174 10.48 8.83 20.90
C ALA A 174 9.77 9.25 22.19
N LYS A 175 8.50 8.94 22.35
CA LYS A 175 7.66 9.50 23.44
C LYS A 175 7.13 8.49 24.44
N LYS A 176 7.26 7.19 24.21
CA LYS A 176 6.55 6.13 24.97
C LYS A 176 5.06 6.46 25.19
N SER A 177 4.45 7.14 24.23
CA SER A 177 3.10 7.70 24.32
C SER A 177 2.08 6.75 23.68
N GLU A 178 0.83 6.90 24.06
CA GLU A 178 -0.29 6.17 23.49
C GLU A 178 -0.37 6.35 21.98
N ILE A 179 -0.67 5.27 21.28
CA ILE A 179 -0.86 5.27 19.83
C ILE A 179 -2.32 5.65 19.56
N TRP A 180 -2.55 6.73 18.81
CA TRP A 180 -3.89 7.05 18.35
C TRP A 180 -4.32 6.02 17.28
N THR A 181 -5.40 5.30 17.53
CA THR A 181 -5.89 4.19 16.68
C THR A 181 -6.91 4.62 15.62
N GLY A 182 -7.29 5.89 15.58
CA GLY A 182 -8.20 6.39 14.55
C GLY A 182 -9.70 6.19 14.83
N SER A 183 -10.06 5.85 16.08
CA SER A 183 -11.47 5.76 16.54
C SER A 183 -12.07 7.10 16.82
#